data_22fb535c4c134eb67e586750baf6d004
#
_entry.id   22fb535c4c134eb67e586750baf6d004
#
_cell.length_a   1.000
_cell.length_b   1.000
_cell.length_c   1.000
_cell.angle_alpha   90.00
_cell.angle_beta   90.00
_cell.angle_gamma   90.00
#
_symmetry.space_group_name_H-M   'P 1'
#
loop_
_entity.id
_entity.type
_entity.pdbx_description
1 polymer ?
#
loop_
_entity_poly.entity_id
_entity_poly.type
_entity_poly.pdbx_seq_one_letter_code
_entity_poly.pdbx_strand_id
1 'polypeptide(L)'
;DVKSDAELLEYARLNGETVFHQCGTCRMGDNPATSVADGKLKVRGVYGLRVADASIFPTIPSGNINAPSIMVGEKAAELILQENK
;
A
#
# COMPACT_ATOMS: atom_id res chain seq x y z
N ASP A 1 3.73 35.88 1.18
CA ASP A 1 3.28 34.99 0.10
C ASP A 1 4.42 34.12 -0.42
N VAL A 2 4.13 32.84 -0.63
CA VAL A 2 5.10 31.89 -1.17
C VAL A 2 4.98 31.91 -2.70
N LYS A 3 6.02 32.34 -3.41
CA LYS A 3 5.95 32.56 -4.86
C LYS A 3 7.04 31.89 -5.69
N SER A 4 8.25 31.72 -5.13
CA SER A 4 9.36 31.09 -5.85
C SER A 4 9.49 29.62 -5.48
N ASP A 5 10.20 28.85 -6.31
CA ASP A 5 10.47 27.43 -6.00
C ASP A 5 11.24 27.27 -4.69
N ALA A 6 12.20 28.17 -4.43
CA ALA A 6 12.96 28.13 -3.20
C ALA A 6 12.07 28.40 -1.98
N GLU A 7 11.16 29.34 -2.08
CA GLU A 7 10.21 29.66 -1.02
C GLU A 7 9.20 28.52 -0.81
N LEU A 8 8.72 27.89 -1.89
CA LEU A 8 7.85 26.74 -1.82
C LEU A 8 8.52 25.56 -1.11
N LEU A 9 9.78 25.30 -1.46
CA LEU A 9 10.54 24.21 -0.83
C LEU A 9 10.70 24.45 0.66
N GLU A 10 11.05 25.69 1.05
CA GLU A 10 11.21 26.04 2.46
C GLU A 10 9.88 25.95 3.21
N TYR A 11 8.80 26.43 2.62
CA TYR A 11 7.47 26.33 3.20
C TYR A 11 7.09 24.85 3.43
N ALA A 12 7.31 24.00 2.44
CA ALA A 12 7.01 22.57 2.54
C ALA A 12 7.86 21.92 3.64
N ARG A 13 9.14 22.28 3.74
CA ARG A 13 10.05 21.75 4.76
C ARG A 13 9.62 22.11 6.17
N LEU A 14 9.11 23.33 6.37
CA LEU A 14 8.71 23.83 7.69
C LEU A 14 7.28 23.43 8.07
N ASN A 15 6.39 23.29 7.11
CA ASN A 15 4.95 23.11 7.35
C ASN A 15 4.39 21.79 6.84
N GLY A 16 5.18 21.04 6.07
CA GLY A 16 4.75 19.76 5.56
C GLY A 16 4.66 18.72 6.67
N GLU A 17 3.62 17.90 6.61
CA GLU A 17 3.46 16.78 7.54
C GLU A 17 2.73 15.65 6.84
N THR A 18 2.80 14.46 7.43
CA THR A 18 2.09 13.30 6.89
C THR A 18 0.68 13.24 7.45
N VAL A 19 -0.25 12.71 6.66
CA VAL A 19 -1.58 12.32 7.13
C VAL A 19 -1.63 10.85 7.52
N PHE A 20 -0.48 10.19 7.56
CA PHE A 20 -0.29 8.80 7.99
C PHE A 20 -1.05 7.79 7.13
N HIS A 21 -1.10 8.03 5.81
CA HIS A 21 -1.71 7.13 4.84
C HIS A 21 -0.66 6.54 3.89
N GLN A 22 0.41 5.96 4.48
CA GLN A 22 1.46 5.30 3.71
C GLN A 22 0.96 3.97 3.14
N CYS A 23 1.47 3.61 1.95
CA CYS A 23 1.12 2.34 1.31
C CYS A 23 2.20 1.93 0.31
N GLY A 24 2.13 0.68 -0.16
CA GLY A 24 2.92 0.23 -1.30
C GLY A 24 4.26 -0.43 -1.02
N THR A 25 4.68 -0.55 0.25
CA THR A 25 6.00 -1.14 0.56
C THR A 25 6.08 -2.64 0.25
N CYS A 26 4.95 -3.34 0.21
CA CYS A 26 4.86 -4.75 -0.19
C CYS A 26 3.92 -4.90 -1.38
N ARG A 27 4.12 -4.06 -2.39
CA ARG A 27 3.22 -3.93 -3.54
C ARG A 27 2.89 -5.27 -4.17
N MET A 28 1.60 -5.52 -4.42
CA MET A 28 1.15 -6.68 -5.18
C MET A 28 1.22 -6.41 -6.68
N GLY A 29 1.34 -7.45 -7.47
CA GLY A 29 1.35 -7.34 -8.92
C GLY A 29 1.66 -8.67 -9.59
N ASP A 30 1.54 -8.69 -10.91
CA ASP A 30 1.79 -9.89 -11.70
C ASP A 30 3.28 -10.07 -12.05
N ASN A 31 4.04 -8.98 -12.05
CA ASN A 31 5.46 -9.02 -12.41
C ASN A 31 6.32 -9.25 -11.17
N PRO A 32 6.99 -10.42 -11.05
CA PRO A 32 7.82 -10.72 -9.88
C PRO A 32 9.02 -9.77 -9.71
N ALA A 33 9.44 -9.09 -10.78
CA ALA A 33 10.55 -8.13 -10.69
C ALA A 33 10.15 -6.81 -10.03
N THR A 34 8.85 -6.50 -9.97
CA THR A 34 8.34 -5.22 -9.48
C THR A 34 7.30 -5.36 -8.38
N SER A 35 7.08 -6.57 -7.85
CA SER A 35 6.09 -6.79 -6.80
C SER A 35 6.63 -7.73 -5.73
N VAL A 36 6.20 -7.49 -4.49
CA VAL A 36 6.53 -8.35 -3.34
C VAL A 36 5.49 -9.46 -3.19
N ALA A 37 4.24 -9.18 -3.49
CA ALA A 37 3.12 -10.12 -3.36
C ALA A 37 2.43 -10.33 -4.71
N ASP A 38 1.75 -11.46 -4.86
CA ASP A 38 0.95 -11.75 -6.05
C ASP A 38 -0.51 -11.30 -5.86
N GLY A 39 -1.38 -11.59 -6.83
CA GLY A 39 -2.79 -11.20 -6.77
C GLY A 39 -3.61 -11.91 -5.69
N LYS A 40 -3.04 -12.94 -5.05
CA LYS A 40 -3.65 -13.63 -3.91
C LYS A 40 -3.00 -13.19 -2.59
N LEU A 41 -2.23 -12.13 -2.60
CA LEU A 41 -1.55 -11.54 -1.45
C LEU A 41 -0.43 -12.41 -0.86
N LYS A 42 -0.01 -13.44 -1.60
CA LYS A 42 1.08 -14.32 -1.15
C LYS A 42 2.43 -13.68 -1.44
N VAL A 43 3.32 -13.71 -0.44
CA VAL A 43 4.67 -13.17 -0.59
C VAL A 43 5.49 -14.09 -1.50
N ARG A 44 6.10 -13.50 -2.52
CA ARG A 44 6.93 -14.25 -3.47
C ARG A 44 8.18 -14.77 -2.78
N GLY A 45 8.51 -16.02 -3.05
CA GLY A 45 9.71 -16.64 -2.51
C GLY A 45 9.61 -17.15 -1.07
N VAL A 46 8.47 -16.95 -0.41
CA VAL A 46 8.23 -17.44 0.95
C VAL A 46 6.95 -18.27 0.97
N TYR A 47 7.04 -19.49 1.41
CA TYR A 47 5.88 -20.37 1.49
C TYR A 47 5.05 -20.08 2.73
N GLY A 48 3.74 -19.97 2.54
CA GLY A 48 2.81 -19.86 3.65
C GLY A 48 2.67 -18.48 4.27
N LEU A 49 3.13 -17.43 3.57
CA LEU A 49 3.05 -16.05 4.07
C LEU A 49 2.23 -15.17 3.14
N ARG A 50 1.33 -14.38 3.72
CA ARG A 50 0.57 -13.34 3.00
C ARG A 50 0.76 -11.99 3.67
N VAL A 51 0.54 -10.94 2.90
CA VAL A 51 0.47 -9.56 3.41
C VAL A 51 -0.95 -9.05 3.16
N ALA A 52 -1.59 -8.54 4.22
CA ALA A 52 -3.00 -8.14 4.17
C ALA A 52 -3.20 -6.76 4.80
N ASP A 53 -2.47 -5.77 4.31
CA ASP A 53 -2.59 -4.39 4.76
C ASP A 53 -2.33 -3.43 3.60
N ALA A 54 -2.29 -2.13 3.89
CA ALA A 54 -2.10 -1.10 2.88
C ALA A 54 -0.78 -1.20 2.12
N SER A 55 0.20 -1.93 2.64
CA SER A 55 1.49 -2.07 1.96
C SER A 55 1.38 -2.81 0.63
N ILE A 56 0.28 -3.53 0.37
CA ILE A 56 0.07 -4.26 -0.89
C ILE A 56 -0.40 -3.37 -2.04
N PHE A 57 -0.83 -2.14 -1.79
CA PHE A 57 -1.38 -1.29 -2.85
C PHE A 57 -0.31 -0.95 -3.89
N PRO A 58 -0.57 -1.24 -5.18
CA PRO A 58 0.38 -0.89 -6.25
C PRO A 58 0.43 0.60 -6.54
N THR A 59 -0.64 1.32 -6.26
CA THR A 59 -0.74 2.78 -6.40
C THR A 59 -1.49 3.34 -5.20
N ILE A 60 -1.30 4.63 -4.94
CA ILE A 60 -2.00 5.31 -3.86
C ILE A 60 -3.48 5.44 -4.22
N PRO A 61 -4.40 4.98 -3.36
CA PRO A 61 -5.84 5.18 -3.59
C PRO A 61 -6.20 6.68 -3.66
N SER A 62 -7.30 7.01 -4.32
CA SER A 62 -7.71 8.40 -4.52
C SER A 62 -8.27 9.07 -3.27
N GLY A 63 -8.50 8.32 -2.20
CA GLY A 63 -8.97 8.85 -0.92
C GLY A 63 -8.13 8.33 0.24
N ASN A 64 -8.63 8.50 1.46
CA ASN A 64 -7.99 7.94 2.65
C ASN A 64 -7.95 6.42 2.57
N ILE A 65 -6.92 5.80 3.16
CA ILE A 65 -6.69 4.35 3.01
C ILE A 65 -7.46 3.48 4.00
N ASN A 66 -8.24 4.07 4.92
CA ASN A 66 -8.94 3.28 5.95
C ASN A 66 -9.91 2.26 5.33
N ALA A 67 -10.84 2.71 4.48
CA ALA A 67 -11.81 1.81 3.85
C ALA A 67 -11.13 0.81 2.91
N PRO A 68 -10.18 1.21 2.04
CA PRO A 68 -9.42 0.24 1.25
C PRO A 68 -8.67 -0.78 2.09
N SER A 69 -8.11 -0.39 3.23
CA SER A 69 -7.40 -1.32 4.13
C SER A 69 -8.35 -2.35 4.74
N ILE A 70 -9.55 -1.92 5.12
CA ILE A 70 -10.59 -2.83 5.61
C ILE A 70 -10.97 -3.82 4.51
N MET A 71 -11.13 -3.36 3.29
CA MET A 71 -11.45 -4.20 2.13
C MET A 71 -10.36 -5.25 1.90
N VAL A 72 -9.08 -4.88 2.01
CA VAL A 72 -7.97 -5.81 1.87
C VAL A 72 -8.04 -6.90 2.94
N GLY A 73 -8.35 -6.55 4.18
CA GLY A 73 -8.51 -7.53 5.26
C GLY A 73 -9.64 -8.51 4.98
N GLU A 74 -10.79 -8.01 4.51
CA GLU A 74 -11.93 -8.85 4.15
C GLU A 74 -11.59 -9.80 3.00
N LYS A 75 -10.94 -9.28 1.96
CA LYS A 75 -10.55 -10.09 0.81
C LYS A 75 -9.50 -11.13 1.18
N ALA A 76 -8.55 -10.78 2.02
CA ALA A 76 -7.52 -11.71 2.50
C ALA A 76 -8.14 -12.86 3.28
N ALA A 77 -9.10 -12.56 4.16
CA ALA A 77 -9.82 -13.58 4.91
C ALA A 77 -10.55 -14.55 3.97
N GLU A 78 -11.22 -14.03 2.94
CA GLU A 78 -11.90 -14.85 1.94
C GLU A 78 -10.93 -15.77 1.21
N LEU A 79 -9.78 -15.25 0.77
CA LEU A 79 -8.76 -16.03 0.07
C LEU A 79 -8.21 -17.15 0.94
N ILE A 80 -7.94 -16.86 2.21
CA ILE A 80 -7.43 -17.86 3.16
C ILE A 80 -8.46 -18.97 3.38
N LEU A 81 -9.72 -18.61 3.57
CA LEU A 81 -10.79 -19.59 3.78
C LEU A 81 -10.99 -20.48 2.56
N GLN A 82 -10.93 -19.91 1.35
CA GLN A 82 -11.05 -20.68 0.12
C GLN A 82 -9.90 -21.67 -0.05
N GLU A 83 -8.69 -21.30 0.28
CA GLU A 83 -7.51 -22.15 0.13
C GLU A 83 -7.54 -23.33 1.12
N ASN A 84 -8.15 -23.16 2.29
CA ASN A 84 -8.18 -24.17 3.33
C ASN A 84 -9.45 -25.01 3.36
N LYS A 85 -10.23 -24.98 2.30
CA LYS A 85 -11.42 -25.84 2.17
C LYS A 85 -11.09 -27.26 1.79
#